data_1a928a4879cf40981dfe86e5ffe5d3dd
#
_entry.id   1a928a4879cf40981dfe86e5ffe5d3dd
#
_cell.length_a   1.000
_cell.length_b   1.000
_cell.length_c   1.000
_cell.angle_alpha   90.00
_cell.angle_beta   90.00
_cell.angle_gamma   90.00
#
_symmetry.space_group_name_H-M   'P 1'
#
loop_
_entity.id
_entity.type
_entity.pdbx_description
1 polymer ?
#
loop_
_entity_poly.entity_id
_entity_poly.type
_entity_poly.pdbx_seq_one_letter_code
_entity_poly.pdbx_strand_id
1 'polypeptide(L)'
;MDNRFVLMTEYFNSSHTGRKKEIIKSIEVNCRIPETKRVVIFMDCDTELPSSLSDVLSEENYKKIEVNRFPIQRRSTYSDFFSYANQHLAGENCILCNNDISFGGDLDEIRLAKNFELNQHFICLTRC
;
A
#
# COMPACT_ATOMS: atom_id res chain seq x y z
N MET A 1 -12.27 12.25 14.25
CA MET A 1 -11.12 12.35 13.31
C MET A 1 -10.62 10.95 13.00
N ASP A 2 -10.50 10.62 11.72
CA ASP A 2 -10.05 9.29 11.31
C ASP A 2 -8.52 9.24 11.34
N ASN A 3 -7.96 8.43 12.23
CA ASN A 3 -6.51 8.27 12.40
C ASN A 3 -5.93 7.11 11.59
N ARG A 4 -6.75 6.50 10.74
CA ARG A 4 -6.28 5.40 9.92
C ARG A 4 -5.46 5.91 8.74
N PHE A 5 -4.73 5.00 8.12
CA PHE A 5 -3.78 5.30 7.06
C PHE A 5 -4.24 4.76 5.72
N VAL A 6 -3.85 5.46 4.67
CA VAL A 6 -3.94 4.97 3.30
C VAL A 6 -2.54 4.52 2.90
N LEU A 7 -2.39 3.24 2.59
CA LEU A 7 -1.14 2.70 2.09
C LEU A 7 -1.08 2.79 0.58
N MET A 8 0.06 3.21 0.06
CA MET A 8 0.32 3.20 -1.38
C MET A 8 1.50 2.26 -1.64
N THR A 9 1.33 1.34 -2.55
CA THR A 9 2.37 0.38 -2.91
C THR A 9 2.23 0.00 -4.37
N GLU A 10 3.15 -0.82 -4.86
CA GLU A 10 3.17 -1.28 -6.24
C GLU A 10 3.07 -2.80 -6.28
N TYR A 11 2.31 -3.33 -7.22
CA TYR A 11 2.34 -4.74 -7.57
C TYR A 11 2.81 -4.88 -9.01
N PHE A 12 3.82 -5.71 -9.22
CA PHE A 12 4.28 -6.07 -10.55
C PHE A 12 4.42 -7.59 -10.64
N ASN A 13 4.28 -8.11 -11.85
CA ASN A 13 4.36 -9.54 -12.08
C ASN A 13 5.83 -9.97 -12.15
N SER A 14 6.37 -10.38 -10.99
CA SER A 14 7.75 -10.82 -10.91
C SER A 14 7.91 -12.21 -11.52
N SER A 15 8.96 -12.41 -12.30
CA SER A 15 9.35 -13.73 -12.82
C SER A 15 9.91 -14.62 -11.71
N HIS A 16 10.28 -14.03 -10.56
CA HIS A 16 10.84 -14.76 -9.43
C HIS A 16 9.72 -15.17 -8.48
N THR A 17 9.44 -16.48 -8.39
CA THR A 17 8.32 -17.01 -7.64
C THR A 17 8.34 -16.64 -6.16
N GLY A 18 9.53 -16.71 -5.52
CA GLY A 18 9.67 -16.36 -4.11
C GLY A 18 9.34 -14.90 -3.84
N ARG A 19 9.81 -14.00 -4.70
CA ARG A 19 9.53 -12.57 -4.58
C ARG A 19 8.05 -12.26 -4.78
N LYS A 20 7.43 -12.93 -5.74
CA LYS A 20 5.99 -12.78 -5.98
C LYS A 20 5.17 -13.14 -4.75
N LYS A 21 5.53 -14.24 -4.08
CA LYS A 21 4.88 -14.68 -2.84
C LYS A 21 5.05 -13.66 -1.72
N GLU A 22 6.24 -13.06 -1.59
CA GLU A 22 6.50 -12.04 -0.58
C GLU A 22 5.63 -10.80 -0.81
N ILE A 23 5.52 -10.35 -2.05
CA ILE A 23 4.71 -9.18 -2.40
C ILE A 23 3.24 -9.43 -2.06
N ILE A 24 2.72 -10.58 -2.46
CA ILE A 24 1.32 -10.96 -2.19
C ILE A 24 1.07 -11.04 -0.69
N LYS A 25 1.99 -11.65 0.05
CA LYS A 25 1.87 -11.78 1.50
C LYS A 25 1.88 -10.42 2.19
N SER A 26 2.72 -9.52 1.74
CA SER A 26 2.78 -8.15 2.29
C SER A 26 1.46 -7.41 2.09
N ILE A 27 0.87 -7.50 0.91
CA ILE A 27 -0.44 -6.90 0.64
C ILE A 27 -1.50 -7.50 1.56
N GLU A 28 -1.52 -8.83 1.69
CA GLU A 28 -2.47 -9.54 2.55
C GLU A 28 -2.38 -9.07 4.00
N VAL A 29 -1.17 -9.04 4.55
CA VAL A 29 -0.94 -8.63 5.93
C VAL A 29 -1.36 -7.19 6.14
N ASN A 30 -0.98 -6.29 5.23
CA ASN A 30 -1.30 -4.87 5.36
C ASN A 30 -2.80 -4.60 5.28
N CYS A 31 -3.54 -5.36 4.48
CA CYS A 31 -5.00 -5.23 4.41
C CYS A 31 -5.69 -5.66 5.71
N ARG A 32 -5.09 -6.56 6.47
CA ARG A 32 -5.68 -7.05 7.73
C ARG A 32 -5.47 -6.11 8.90
N ILE A 33 -4.60 -5.12 8.75
CA ILE A 33 -4.31 -4.18 9.84
C ILE A 33 -5.49 -3.23 10.01
N PRO A 34 -6.10 -3.15 11.22
CA PRO A 34 -7.27 -2.28 11.43
C PRO A 34 -6.99 -0.81 11.15
N GLU A 35 -5.78 -0.35 11.39
CA GLU A 35 -5.39 1.04 11.16
C GLU A 35 -5.22 1.36 9.68
N THR A 36 -5.17 0.36 8.81
CA THR A 36 -5.15 0.56 7.36
C THR A 36 -6.56 0.80 6.85
N LYS A 37 -6.80 2.00 6.35
CA LYS A 37 -8.10 2.39 5.79
C LYS A 37 -8.27 1.89 4.37
N ARG A 38 -7.25 2.08 3.53
CA ARG A 38 -7.21 1.63 2.13
C ARG A 38 -5.80 1.24 1.75
N VAL A 39 -5.70 0.35 0.78
CA VAL A 39 -4.43 -0.03 0.15
C VAL A 39 -4.55 0.28 -1.33
N VAL A 40 -3.86 1.31 -1.77
CA VAL A 40 -3.83 1.73 -3.18
C VAL A 40 -2.65 1.01 -3.84
N ILE A 41 -2.96 0.16 -4.81
CA ILE A 41 -1.97 -0.65 -5.50
C ILE A 41 -1.78 -0.13 -6.92
N PHE A 42 -0.56 0.27 -7.23
CA PHE A 42 -0.21 0.77 -8.56
C PHE A 42 0.25 -0.40 -9.42
N MET A 43 -0.34 -0.54 -10.60
CA MET A 43 -0.03 -1.60 -11.55
C MET A 43 -0.01 -1.05 -12.97
N ASP A 44 0.68 -1.74 -13.86
CA ASP A 44 0.65 -1.39 -15.28
C ASP A 44 -0.55 -2.05 -15.98
N CYS A 45 -0.68 -1.80 -17.30
CA CYS A 45 -1.84 -2.27 -18.07
C CYS A 45 -1.88 -3.79 -18.26
N ASP A 46 -0.75 -4.48 -18.10
CA ASP A 46 -0.64 -5.92 -18.35
C ASP A 46 -0.66 -6.77 -17.09
N THR A 47 -0.65 -6.14 -15.92
CA THR A 47 -0.57 -6.85 -14.64
C THR A 47 -1.96 -7.05 -14.05
N GLU A 48 -2.24 -8.26 -13.58
CA GLU A 48 -3.49 -8.59 -12.90
C GLU A 48 -3.22 -8.87 -11.43
N LEU A 49 -4.11 -8.37 -10.57
CA LEU A 49 -4.03 -8.65 -9.14
C LEU A 49 -4.35 -10.14 -8.90
N PRO A 50 -3.55 -10.86 -8.09
CA PRO A 50 -3.80 -12.28 -7.87
C PRO A 50 -5.17 -12.55 -7.26
N SER A 51 -5.90 -13.51 -7.82
CA SER A 51 -7.20 -13.93 -7.31
C SER A 51 -7.11 -14.53 -5.89
N SER A 52 -5.94 -15.03 -5.51
CA SER A 52 -5.71 -15.57 -4.18
C SER A 52 -5.99 -14.56 -3.07
N LEU A 53 -5.84 -13.27 -3.33
CA LEU A 53 -6.14 -12.24 -2.33
C LEU A 53 -7.62 -12.23 -1.95
N SER A 54 -8.52 -12.40 -2.92
CA SER A 54 -9.96 -12.47 -2.62
C SER A 54 -10.33 -13.76 -1.88
N ASP A 55 -9.51 -14.81 -2.01
CA ASP A 55 -9.75 -16.08 -1.35
C ASP A 55 -9.34 -16.05 0.13
N VAL A 56 -8.28 -15.32 0.47
CA VAL A 56 -7.71 -15.33 1.82
C VAL A 56 -8.15 -14.14 2.68
N LEU A 57 -8.59 -13.05 2.07
CA LEU A 57 -9.05 -11.86 2.80
C LEU A 57 -10.55 -11.91 3.00
N SER A 58 -11.01 -11.39 4.16
CA SER A 58 -12.43 -11.16 4.36
C SER A 58 -12.94 -10.14 3.34
N GLU A 59 -14.25 -10.13 3.10
CA GLU A 59 -14.85 -9.14 2.21
C GLU A 59 -14.53 -7.71 2.65
N GLU A 60 -14.58 -7.46 3.94
CA GLU A 60 -14.27 -6.15 4.52
C GLU A 60 -12.84 -5.73 4.22
N ASN A 61 -11.86 -6.63 4.42
CA ASN A 61 -10.46 -6.32 4.17
C ASN A 61 -10.16 -6.21 2.67
N TYR A 62 -10.80 -7.04 1.86
CA TYR A 62 -10.61 -6.99 0.40
C TYR A 62 -11.12 -5.67 -0.18
N LYS A 63 -12.17 -5.10 0.37
CA LYS A 63 -12.72 -3.81 -0.07
C LYS A 63 -11.76 -2.65 0.14
N LYS A 64 -10.74 -2.80 0.97
CA LYS A 64 -9.73 -1.78 1.17
C LYS A 64 -8.83 -1.61 -0.04
N ILE A 65 -8.75 -2.62 -0.91
CA ILE A 65 -7.87 -2.60 -2.07
C ILE A 65 -8.47 -1.71 -3.16
N GLU A 66 -7.67 -0.75 -3.62
CA GLU A 66 -8.00 0.11 -4.73
C GLU A 66 -6.84 0.05 -5.73
N VAL A 67 -7.15 -0.20 -6.99
CA VAL A 67 -6.13 -0.36 -8.02
C VAL A 67 -6.02 0.91 -8.83
N ASN A 68 -4.79 1.44 -8.95
CA ASN A 68 -4.48 2.53 -9.87
C ASN A 68 -3.62 1.98 -10.98
N ARG A 69 -4.18 1.91 -12.18
CA ARG A 69 -3.58 1.23 -13.32
C ARG A 69 -3.07 2.24 -14.35
N PHE A 70 -1.81 2.08 -14.75
CA PHE A 70 -1.23 2.89 -15.81
C PHE A 70 -1.70 2.37 -17.18
N PRO A 71 -1.89 3.25 -18.17
CA PRO A 71 -2.31 2.82 -19.51
C PRO A 71 -1.20 2.16 -20.32
N ILE A 72 0.03 2.18 -19.85
CA ILE A 72 1.19 1.60 -20.54
C ILE A 72 1.93 0.64 -19.60
N GLN A 73 2.74 -0.22 -20.17
CA GLN A 73 3.57 -1.15 -19.41
C GLN A 73 4.78 -0.39 -18.87
N ARG A 74 4.79 -0.15 -17.56
CA ARG A 74 5.91 0.50 -16.87
C ARG A 74 5.83 0.31 -15.37
N ARG A 75 6.94 0.59 -14.70
CA ARG A 75 7.01 0.59 -13.24
C ARG A 75 6.61 1.96 -12.69
N SER A 76 6.16 1.96 -11.46
CA SER A 76 5.78 3.19 -10.75
C SER A 76 7.01 3.99 -10.34
N THR A 77 6.86 5.30 -10.28
CA THR A 77 7.89 6.21 -9.75
C THR A 77 7.36 6.92 -8.52
N TYR A 78 8.24 7.54 -7.74
CA TYR A 78 7.81 8.35 -6.60
C TYR A 78 6.90 9.48 -7.05
N SER A 79 7.16 10.05 -8.23
CA SER A 79 6.30 11.10 -8.79
C SER A 79 4.87 10.62 -8.99
N ASP A 80 4.68 9.37 -9.42
CA ASP A 80 3.35 8.78 -9.58
C ASP A 80 2.60 8.73 -8.25
N PHE A 81 3.27 8.28 -7.19
CA PHE A 81 2.66 8.17 -5.88
C PHE A 81 2.29 9.54 -5.31
N PHE A 82 3.19 10.50 -5.40
CA PHE A 82 2.95 11.84 -4.89
C PHE A 82 1.85 12.56 -5.68
N SER A 83 1.82 12.40 -6.99
CA SER A 83 0.76 12.98 -7.82
C SER A 83 -0.61 12.41 -7.45
N TYR A 84 -0.68 11.10 -7.26
CA TYR A 84 -1.92 10.45 -6.85
C TYR A 84 -2.38 10.96 -5.48
N ALA A 85 -1.47 11.04 -4.52
CA ALA A 85 -1.79 11.52 -3.18
C ALA A 85 -2.30 12.95 -3.21
N ASN A 86 -1.68 13.82 -3.99
CA ASN A 86 -2.10 15.20 -4.11
C ASN A 86 -3.49 15.35 -4.74
N GLN A 87 -3.82 14.49 -5.70
CA GLN A 87 -5.08 14.57 -6.44
C GLN A 87 -6.24 13.88 -5.72
N HIS A 88 -5.98 12.76 -5.04
CA HIS A 88 -7.03 11.88 -4.53
C HIS A 88 -7.03 11.66 -3.02
N LEU A 89 -5.93 11.97 -2.34
CA LEU A 89 -5.77 11.65 -0.93
C LEU A 89 -5.52 12.88 -0.05
N ALA A 90 -6.00 14.05 -0.49
CA ALA A 90 -5.89 15.28 0.29
C ALA A 90 -6.58 15.10 1.65
N GLY A 91 -5.89 15.46 2.73
CA GLY A 91 -6.42 15.31 4.08
C GLY A 91 -6.26 13.91 4.67
N GLU A 92 -5.78 12.95 3.90
CA GLU A 92 -5.55 11.60 4.40
C GLU A 92 -4.12 11.42 4.90
N ASN A 93 -3.94 10.54 5.87
CA ASN A 93 -2.62 10.13 6.31
C ASN A 93 -2.14 9.02 5.37
N CYS A 94 -1.07 9.29 4.64
CA CYS A 94 -0.58 8.38 3.60
C CYS A 94 0.75 7.76 3.98
N ILE A 95 0.91 6.48 3.68
CA ILE A 95 2.19 5.78 3.83
C ILE A 95 2.53 5.17 2.48
N LEU A 96 3.72 5.54 1.98
CA LEU A 96 4.28 4.92 0.79
C LEU A 96 5.27 3.86 1.24
N CYS A 97 5.06 2.62 0.83
CA CYS A 97 5.95 1.54 1.20
C CYS A 97 6.32 0.67 0.00
N ASN A 98 7.47 0.02 0.10
CA ASN A 98 7.86 -0.98 -0.86
C ASN A 98 6.89 -2.16 -0.80
N ASN A 99 6.76 -2.86 -1.92
CA ASN A 99 5.78 -3.93 -2.06
C ASN A 99 6.08 -5.19 -1.23
N ASP A 100 7.27 -5.29 -0.64
CA ASP A 100 7.66 -6.42 0.19
C ASP A 100 7.70 -6.06 1.69
N ILE A 101 7.16 -4.91 2.08
CA ILE A 101 7.11 -4.48 3.47
C ILE A 101 5.71 -4.71 4.05
N SER A 102 5.66 -5.35 5.20
CA SER A 102 4.43 -5.47 5.99
C SER A 102 4.64 -4.86 7.38
N PHE A 103 3.56 -4.35 7.97
CA PHE A 103 3.63 -3.58 9.22
C PHE A 103 3.33 -4.40 10.46
N GLY A 104 3.69 -5.68 10.50
CA GLY A 104 3.35 -6.56 11.61
C GLY A 104 3.77 -6.04 12.98
N GLY A 105 5.07 -5.76 13.17
CA GLY A 105 5.61 -5.32 14.46
C GLY A 105 5.85 -3.82 14.58
N ASP A 106 5.75 -3.08 13.47
CA ASP A 106 6.16 -1.68 13.42
C ASP A 106 5.00 -0.70 13.65
N LEU A 107 3.81 -1.23 13.95
CA LEU A 107 2.62 -0.41 14.21
C LEU A 107 2.79 0.56 15.36
N ASP A 108 3.60 0.20 16.35
CA ASP A 108 3.85 1.07 17.49
C ASP A 108 4.59 2.34 17.07
N GLU A 109 5.53 2.21 16.13
CA GLU A 109 6.23 3.38 15.59
C GLU A 109 5.28 4.27 14.79
N ILE A 110 4.37 3.67 14.02
CA ILE A 110 3.34 4.42 13.30
C ILE A 110 2.40 5.09 14.28
N ARG A 111 2.05 4.43 15.38
CA ARG A 111 1.23 5.03 16.43
C ARG A 111 1.94 6.19 17.12
N LEU A 112 3.24 6.10 17.30
CA LEU A 112 4.04 7.22 17.81
C LEU A 112 3.98 8.41 16.87
N ALA A 113 3.90 8.16 15.57
CA ALA A 113 3.77 9.23 14.58
C ALA A 113 2.45 9.99 14.71
N LYS A 114 1.47 9.47 15.42
CA LYS A 114 0.22 10.21 15.71
C LYS A 114 0.46 11.45 16.54
N ASN A 115 1.59 11.52 17.24
CA ASN A 115 1.98 12.70 18.00
C ASN A 115 2.58 13.80 17.12
N PHE A 116 2.81 13.49 15.84
CA PHE A 116 3.27 14.44 14.84
C PHE A 116 2.12 14.85 13.94
N GLU A 117 2.14 16.08 13.49
CA GLU A 117 1.19 16.54 12.48
C GLU A 117 1.61 15.95 11.13
N LEU A 118 1.01 14.84 10.73
CA LEU A 118 1.39 14.13 9.52
C LEU A 118 1.21 14.95 8.24
N ASN A 119 0.34 15.97 8.27
CA ASN A 119 0.19 16.89 7.16
C ASN A 119 1.45 17.75 6.92
N GLN A 120 2.35 17.80 7.89
CA GLN A 120 3.61 18.54 7.80
C GLN A 120 4.84 17.63 7.82
N HIS A 121 4.63 16.31 7.95
CA HIS A 121 5.72 15.35 8.09
C HIS A 121 5.55 14.24 7.07
N PHE A 122 6.66 13.77 6.58
CA PHE A 122 6.72 12.65 5.67
C PHE A 122 7.47 11.51 6.35
N ILE A 123 6.80 10.36 6.47
CA ILE A 123 7.41 9.17 7.07
C ILE A 123 7.80 8.23 5.94
N CYS A 124 9.10 7.93 5.87
CA CYS A 124 9.63 7.02 4.88
C CYS A 124 10.09 5.74 5.56
N LEU A 125 9.51 4.63 5.18
CA LEU A 125 9.86 3.32 5.70
C LEU A 125 10.70 2.59 4.67
N THR A 126 11.91 2.26 5.04
CA THR A 126 12.83 1.55 4.18
C THR A 126 13.13 0.17 4.73
N ARG A 127 13.51 -0.72 3.83
CA ARG A 127 13.95 -2.06 4.20
C ARG A 127 15.30 -1.98 4.91
N CYS A 128 15.37 -2.59 6.06
CA CYS A 128 16.63 -2.71 6.79
C CYS A 128 17.42 -3.91 6.33
#